data_25d8a178bbf3291f283f8f5458e49754
#
_entry.id   25d8a178bbf3291f283f8f5458e49754
#
_cell.length_a   1.000
_cell.length_b   1.000
_cell.length_c   1.000
_cell.angle_alpha   90.00
_cell.angle_beta   90.00
_cell.angle_gamma   90.00
#
_symmetry.space_group_name_H-M   'P 1'
#
loop_
_entity.id
_entity.type
_entity.pdbx_description
1 polymer ?
#
loop_
_entity_poly.entity_id
_entity_poly.type
_entity_poly.pdbx_seq_one_letter_code
_entity_poly.pdbx_strand_id
1 'polypeptide(L)'
;NDKLRVCFDTCHTNDAGYDVANDFDSVIEEFDKIIGKDQIAVFHINDSKNPRGASKDRHENIGLGSIGFDALYKIVWHKDFLDVPKILETPYVKSLADAKKAFPPYKEEIDMLRSGAYDAARITKLAE
;
A
#
# COMPACT_ATOMS: atom_id res chain seq x y z
N ASN A 1 18.41 -16.52 6.59
CA ASN A 1 18.58 -16.41 8.04
C ASN A 1 17.23 -16.51 8.74
N ASP A 2 17.09 -17.50 9.61
CA ASP A 2 15.81 -17.78 10.30
C ASP A 2 15.33 -16.64 11.19
N LYS A 3 16.23 -15.73 11.56
CA LYS A 3 15.95 -14.61 12.46
C LYS A 3 15.55 -13.33 11.72
N LEU A 4 15.74 -13.27 10.41
CA LEU A 4 15.44 -12.09 9.60
C LEU A 4 14.39 -12.44 8.55
N ARG A 5 13.35 -11.62 8.47
CA ARG A 5 12.30 -11.74 7.48
C ARG A 5 12.13 -10.40 6.77
N VAL A 6 11.34 -10.40 5.71
CA VAL A 6 11.18 -9.22 4.86
C VAL A 6 9.85 -8.52 5.15
N CYS A 7 9.91 -7.20 5.26
CA CYS A 7 8.74 -6.33 5.19
C CYS A 7 8.67 -5.77 3.76
N PHE A 8 7.61 -6.08 3.05
CA PHE A 8 7.41 -5.59 1.68
C PHE A 8 6.48 -4.37 1.71
N ASP A 9 7.02 -3.19 1.41
CA ASP A 9 6.26 -1.95 1.35
C ASP A 9 5.94 -1.60 -0.10
N THR A 10 4.65 -1.47 -0.43
CA THR A 10 4.20 -1.23 -1.80
C THR A 10 4.62 0.14 -2.33
N CYS A 11 4.60 1.17 -1.49
CA CYS A 11 5.07 2.51 -1.86
C CYS A 11 6.57 2.52 -2.12
N HIS A 12 7.34 1.98 -1.18
CA HIS A 12 8.80 1.92 -1.30
C HIS A 12 9.23 1.17 -2.57
N THR A 13 8.60 0.03 -2.83
CA THR A 13 8.92 -0.81 -3.98
C THR A 13 8.58 -0.10 -5.30
N ASN A 14 7.42 0.56 -5.36
CA ASN A 14 7.02 1.36 -6.51
C ASN A 14 8.02 2.49 -6.77
N ASP A 15 8.41 3.20 -5.73
CA ASP A 15 9.32 4.34 -5.85
C ASP A 15 10.74 3.91 -6.20
N ALA A 16 11.10 2.67 -5.85
CA ALA A 16 12.38 2.08 -6.25
C ALA A 16 12.41 1.61 -7.72
N GLY A 17 11.27 1.63 -8.41
CA GLY A 17 11.21 1.35 -9.85
C GLY A 17 10.49 0.06 -10.24
N TYR A 18 9.98 -0.70 -9.27
CA TYR A 18 9.25 -1.95 -9.57
C TYR A 18 7.78 -1.67 -9.87
N ASP A 19 7.24 -2.37 -10.86
CA ASP A 19 5.88 -2.11 -11.35
C ASP A 19 4.83 -2.88 -10.55
N VAL A 20 4.62 -2.48 -9.31
CA VAL A 20 3.62 -3.11 -8.43
C VAL A 20 2.18 -2.78 -8.85
N ALA A 21 2.00 -1.69 -9.60
CA ALA A 21 0.68 -1.26 -10.05
C ALA A 21 0.13 -2.11 -11.18
N ASN A 22 0.98 -2.51 -12.14
CA ASN A 22 0.53 -3.18 -13.36
C ASN A 22 1.07 -4.60 -13.51
N ASP A 23 2.12 -4.96 -12.77
CA ASP A 23 2.81 -6.22 -12.97
C ASP A 23 3.38 -6.77 -11.66
N PHE A 24 2.54 -6.81 -10.64
CA PHE A 24 2.95 -7.30 -9.31
C PHE A 24 3.43 -8.76 -9.36
N ASP A 25 2.79 -9.59 -10.19
CA ASP A 25 3.17 -11.00 -10.28
C ASP A 25 4.61 -11.17 -10.76
N SER A 26 5.07 -10.37 -11.74
CA SER A 26 6.47 -10.41 -12.19
C SER A 26 7.41 -9.91 -11.12
N VAL A 27 7.03 -8.89 -10.35
CA VAL A 27 7.82 -8.39 -9.22
C VAL A 27 8.02 -9.49 -8.19
N ILE A 28 6.97 -10.20 -7.83
CA ILE A 28 7.03 -11.30 -6.87
C ILE A 28 7.80 -12.49 -7.43
N GLU A 29 7.68 -12.79 -8.72
CA GLU A 29 8.45 -13.86 -9.36
C GLU A 29 9.95 -13.59 -9.28
N GLU A 30 10.36 -12.36 -9.56
CA GLU A 30 11.77 -11.95 -9.45
C GLU A 30 12.25 -12.01 -7.99
N PHE A 31 11.43 -11.53 -7.05
CA PHE A 31 11.72 -11.59 -5.62
C PHE A 31 11.90 -13.04 -5.16
N ASP A 32 11.03 -13.93 -5.63
CA ASP A 32 11.06 -15.35 -5.26
C ASP A 32 12.34 -16.03 -5.72
N LYS A 33 12.84 -15.67 -6.90
CA LYS A 33 14.09 -16.22 -7.44
C LYS A 33 15.33 -15.79 -6.65
N ILE A 34 15.31 -14.57 -6.13
CA ILE A 34 16.49 -13.97 -5.49
C ILE A 34 16.50 -14.24 -3.97
N ILE A 35 15.35 -14.06 -3.32
CA ILE A 35 15.24 -14.09 -1.86
C ILE A 35 14.33 -15.24 -1.39
N GLY A 36 13.22 -15.46 -2.08
CA GLY A 36 12.17 -16.37 -1.69
C GLY A 36 10.93 -15.62 -1.17
N LYS A 37 9.78 -15.82 -1.81
CA LYS A 37 8.55 -15.13 -1.42
C LYS A 37 8.06 -15.55 -0.03
N ASP A 38 8.44 -16.72 0.45
CA ASP A 38 8.13 -17.20 1.79
C ASP A 38 8.86 -16.41 2.89
N GLN A 39 9.85 -15.61 2.53
CA GLN A 39 10.55 -14.74 3.46
C GLN A 39 9.78 -13.44 3.77
N ILE A 40 8.72 -13.14 3.03
CA ILE A 40 7.89 -11.96 3.32
C ILE A 40 7.03 -12.27 4.55
N ALA A 41 7.29 -11.54 5.64
CA ALA A 41 6.58 -11.71 6.90
C ALA A 41 5.42 -10.73 7.07
N VAL A 42 5.47 -9.59 6.38
CA VAL A 42 4.44 -8.56 6.47
C VAL A 42 4.48 -7.71 5.21
N PHE A 43 3.29 -7.24 4.79
CA PHE A 43 3.17 -6.20 3.77
C PHE A 43 2.77 -4.89 4.43
N HIS A 44 3.47 -3.81 4.07
CA HIS A 44 3.00 -2.45 4.29
C HIS A 44 2.26 -2.03 3.03
N ILE A 45 0.95 -1.85 3.14
CA ILE A 45 0.08 -1.50 2.02
C ILE A 45 -0.12 0.01 2.04
N ASN A 46 0.55 0.70 1.13
CA ASN A 46 0.50 2.15 1.02
C ASN A 46 0.45 2.54 -0.46
N ASP A 47 -0.32 3.58 -0.77
CA ASP A 47 -0.21 4.20 -2.09
C ASP A 47 0.99 5.16 -2.10
N SER A 48 1.32 5.70 -3.25
CA SER A 48 2.49 6.58 -3.41
C SER A 48 2.09 7.93 -4.00
N LYS A 49 2.66 9.01 -3.44
CA LYS A 49 2.51 10.36 -3.98
C LYS A 49 3.30 10.57 -5.26
N ASN A 50 4.21 9.67 -5.57
CA ASN A 50 5.18 9.82 -6.66
C ASN A 50 5.00 8.73 -7.71
N PRO A 51 5.41 8.98 -8.97
CA PRO A 51 5.41 7.94 -10.00
C PRO A 51 6.45 6.87 -9.70
N ARG A 52 6.31 5.73 -10.38
CA ARG A 52 7.26 4.62 -10.27
C ARG A 52 8.69 5.10 -10.55
N GLY A 53 9.62 4.70 -9.70
CA GLY A 53 11.04 5.02 -9.88
C GLY A 53 11.46 6.40 -9.41
N ALA A 54 10.58 7.13 -8.72
CA ALA A 54 10.88 8.49 -8.25
C ALA A 54 11.91 8.53 -7.11
N SER A 55 12.16 7.41 -6.44
CA SER A 55 13.13 7.27 -5.33
C SER A 55 12.86 8.20 -4.15
N LYS A 56 11.59 8.46 -3.83
CA LYS A 56 11.20 9.41 -2.77
C LYS A 56 10.51 8.81 -1.57
N ASP A 57 9.85 7.67 -1.70
CA ASP A 57 9.14 6.95 -0.63
C ASP A 57 8.20 7.87 0.18
N ARG A 58 7.19 8.42 -0.47
CA ARG A 58 6.15 9.25 0.14
C ARG A 58 4.82 8.54 0.09
N HIS A 59 4.29 8.13 1.25
CA HIS A 59 3.03 7.42 1.34
C HIS A 59 1.84 8.32 0.99
N GLU A 60 0.86 7.73 0.30
CA GLU A 60 -0.41 8.37 0.00
C GLU A 60 -1.55 7.51 0.50
N ASN A 61 -2.72 8.10 0.71
CA ASN A 61 -3.91 7.35 1.05
C ASN A 61 -4.29 6.39 -0.07
N ILE A 62 -4.86 5.25 0.32
CA ILE A 62 -5.20 4.18 -0.61
C ILE A 62 -6.10 4.70 -1.73
N GLY A 63 -5.67 4.49 -2.95
CA GLY A 63 -6.41 4.88 -4.15
C GLY A 63 -6.21 6.31 -4.63
N LEU A 64 -5.56 7.17 -3.82
CA LEU A 64 -5.31 8.56 -4.20
C LEU A 64 -3.93 8.77 -4.82
N GLY A 65 -3.13 7.73 -4.91
CA GLY A 65 -1.76 7.81 -5.41
C GLY A 65 -1.56 7.16 -6.78
N SER A 66 -0.30 7.01 -7.15
CA SER A 66 0.12 6.48 -8.45
C SER A 66 -0.09 4.97 -8.60
N ILE A 67 -0.15 4.22 -7.50
CA ILE A 67 -0.38 2.77 -7.56
C ILE A 67 -1.86 2.48 -7.82
N GLY A 68 -2.75 3.12 -7.06
CA GLY A 68 -4.19 3.00 -7.25
C GLY A 68 -4.82 1.87 -6.44
N PHE A 69 -6.14 1.99 -6.25
CA PHE A 69 -6.90 1.05 -5.42
C PHE A 69 -6.89 -0.38 -5.98
N ASP A 70 -7.15 -0.54 -7.28
CA ASP A 70 -7.29 -1.88 -7.86
C ASP A 70 -6.02 -2.71 -7.69
N ALA A 71 -4.86 -2.10 -7.91
CA ALA A 71 -3.58 -2.78 -7.75
C ALA A 71 -3.34 -3.17 -6.28
N LEU A 72 -3.58 -2.24 -5.36
CA LEU A 72 -3.41 -2.50 -3.93
C LEU A 72 -4.39 -3.56 -3.43
N TYR A 73 -5.63 -3.53 -3.90
CA TYR A 73 -6.63 -4.55 -3.59
C TYR A 73 -6.17 -5.95 -4.02
N LYS A 74 -5.63 -6.05 -5.24
CA LYS A 74 -5.10 -7.32 -5.75
C LYS A 74 -3.92 -7.83 -4.94
N ILE A 75 -3.07 -6.93 -4.46
CA ILE A 75 -1.93 -7.29 -3.61
C ILE A 75 -2.42 -7.81 -2.26
N VAL A 76 -3.38 -7.13 -1.63
CA VAL A 76 -3.95 -7.54 -0.34
C VAL A 76 -4.54 -8.94 -0.41
N TRP A 77 -5.23 -9.25 -1.51
CA TRP A 77 -5.93 -10.53 -1.70
C TRP A 77 -5.16 -11.51 -2.56
N HIS A 78 -3.86 -11.28 -2.80
CA HIS A 78 -3.04 -12.19 -3.59
C HIS A 78 -3.01 -13.57 -2.96
N LYS A 79 -3.26 -14.61 -3.77
CA LYS A 79 -3.42 -16.00 -3.31
C LYS A 79 -2.21 -16.54 -2.53
N ASP A 80 -1.01 -16.08 -2.86
CA ASP A 80 0.22 -16.56 -2.24
C ASP A 80 0.49 -15.93 -0.87
N PHE A 81 -0.26 -14.88 -0.50
CA PHE A 81 -0.01 -14.09 0.70
C PHE A 81 -1.24 -13.88 1.57
N LEU A 82 -2.26 -14.74 1.45
CA LEU A 82 -3.49 -14.59 2.23
C LEU A 82 -3.25 -14.65 3.74
N ASP A 83 -2.25 -15.42 4.17
CA ASP A 83 -1.91 -15.57 5.58
C ASP A 83 -0.91 -14.55 6.09
N VAL A 84 -0.37 -13.70 5.21
CA VAL A 84 0.62 -12.68 5.58
C VAL A 84 -0.11 -11.43 6.06
N PRO A 85 0.23 -10.90 7.24
CA PRO A 85 -0.37 -9.64 7.72
C PRO A 85 -0.12 -8.47 6.79
N LYS A 86 -1.11 -7.59 6.67
CA LYS A 86 -1.02 -6.34 5.92
C LYS A 86 -1.26 -5.18 6.88
N ILE A 87 -0.38 -4.19 6.84
CA ILE A 87 -0.40 -3.02 7.72
C ILE A 87 -0.43 -1.77 6.86
N LEU A 88 -1.17 -0.77 7.30
CA LEU A 88 -1.23 0.54 6.65
C LEU A 88 -0.36 1.54 7.40
N GLU A 89 0.37 2.35 6.65
CA GLU A 89 1.12 3.49 7.17
C GLU A 89 0.80 4.75 6.36
N THR A 90 -0.43 4.83 5.89
CA THR A 90 -0.90 5.96 5.10
C THR A 90 -1.04 7.21 5.97
N PRO A 91 -0.92 8.41 5.37
CA PRO A 91 -0.94 9.64 6.14
C PRO A 91 -2.33 9.94 6.69
N TYR A 92 -2.37 10.63 7.85
CA TYR A 92 -3.61 11.18 8.39
C TYR A 92 -4.14 12.26 7.45
N VAL A 93 -5.45 12.41 7.41
CA VAL A 93 -6.13 13.41 6.59
C VAL A 93 -6.27 14.70 7.39
N LYS A 94 -5.68 15.79 6.89
CA LYS A 94 -5.73 17.09 7.56
C LYS A 94 -7.11 17.70 7.44
N SER A 95 -7.57 18.32 8.52
CA SER A 95 -8.83 19.06 8.52
C SER A 95 -8.74 20.30 7.62
N LEU A 96 -9.78 20.54 6.83
CA LEU A 96 -9.89 21.77 6.02
C LEU A 96 -10.17 22.99 6.91
N ALA A 97 -10.84 22.80 8.05
CA ALA A 97 -11.20 23.88 8.96
C ALA A 97 -10.06 24.26 9.90
N ASP A 98 -9.20 23.30 10.28
CA ASP A 98 -8.10 23.53 11.23
C ASP A 98 -6.90 22.67 10.83
N ALA A 99 -5.88 23.32 10.27
CA ALA A 99 -4.67 22.62 9.80
C ALA A 99 -3.87 21.93 10.92
N LYS A 100 -4.17 22.23 12.18
CA LYS A 100 -3.54 21.57 13.33
C LYS A 100 -4.19 20.23 13.66
N LYS A 101 -5.38 19.96 13.13
CA LYS A 101 -6.10 18.71 13.34
C LYS A 101 -5.95 17.79 12.14
N ALA A 102 -5.81 16.49 12.42
CA ALA A 102 -5.75 15.47 11.41
C ALA A 102 -6.48 14.22 11.90
N PHE A 103 -7.02 13.45 10.96
CA PHE A 103 -7.85 12.30 11.27
C PHE A 103 -7.25 11.02 10.67
N PRO A 104 -7.25 9.91 11.42
CA PRO A 104 -6.74 8.65 10.89
C PRO A 104 -7.69 8.08 9.82
N PRO A 105 -7.16 7.68 8.66
CA PRO A 105 -7.98 7.14 7.57
C PRO A 105 -8.14 5.63 7.62
N TYR A 106 -7.52 4.94 8.56
CA TYR A 106 -7.31 3.49 8.48
C TYR A 106 -8.61 2.69 8.45
N LYS A 107 -9.61 3.08 9.24
CA LYS A 107 -10.89 2.37 9.24
C LYS A 107 -11.52 2.38 7.85
N GLU A 108 -11.57 3.55 7.22
CA GLU A 108 -12.14 3.69 5.88
C GLU A 108 -11.36 2.92 4.84
N GLU A 109 -10.03 2.99 4.91
CA GLU A 109 -9.15 2.28 3.97
C GLU A 109 -9.27 0.77 4.12
N ILE A 110 -9.28 0.27 5.35
CA ILE A 110 -9.43 -1.17 5.61
C ILE A 110 -10.79 -1.68 5.13
N ASP A 111 -11.86 -0.94 5.40
CA ASP A 111 -13.21 -1.32 4.97
C ASP A 111 -13.29 -1.44 3.44
N MET A 112 -12.70 -0.49 2.73
CA MET A 112 -12.67 -0.51 1.26
C MET A 112 -11.83 -1.68 0.73
N LEU A 113 -10.66 -1.93 1.33
CA LEU A 113 -9.80 -3.05 0.93
C LEU A 113 -10.45 -4.41 1.21
N ARG A 114 -11.25 -4.51 2.24
CA ARG A 114 -11.97 -5.75 2.55
C ARG A 114 -13.15 -5.99 1.60
N SER A 115 -13.91 -4.94 1.31
CA SER A 115 -15.11 -5.04 0.47
C SER A 115 -14.81 -5.02 -1.03
N GLY A 116 -13.71 -4.41 -1.44
CA GLY A 116 -13.39 -4.18 -2.84
C GLY A 116 -14.16 -3.01 -3.46
N ALA A 117 -14.95 -2.29 -2.68
CA ALA A 117 -15.73 -1.15 -3.15
C ALA A 117 -15.01 0.15 -2.79
N TYR A 118 -14.37 0.77 -3.77
CA TYR A 118 -13.61 1.99 -3.57
C TYR A 118 -14.48 3.24 -3.75
N ASP A 119 -14.36 4.16 -2.82
CA ASP A 119 -14.97 5.49 -2.88
C ASP A 119 -13.99 6.51 -2.26
N ALA A 120 -13.35 7.30 -3.11
CA ALA A 120 -12.39 8.32 -2.69
C ALA A 120 -13.00 9.31 -1.68
N ALA A 121 -14.30 9.57 -1.78
CA ALA A 121 -14.98 10.49 -0.87
C ALA A 121 -14.95 10.02 0.59
N ARG A 122 -14.85 8.72 0.84
CA ARG A 122 -14.75 8.20 2.21
C ARG A 122 -13.46 8.66 2.89
N ILE A 123 -12.42 8.94 2.12
CA ILE A 123 -11.16 9.46 2.65
C ILE A 123 -11.19 10.99 2.67
N THR A 124 -11.54 11.62 1.55
CA THR A 124 -11.49 13.08 1.43
C THR A 124 -12.47 13.80 2.35
N LYS A 125 -13.62 13.20 2.65
CA LYS A 125 -14.60 13.76 3.60
C LYS A 125 -14.10 13.80 5.04
N LEU A 126 -13.08 13.03 5.39
CA LEU A 126 -12.48 13.09 6.73
C LEU A 126 -11.91 14.49 7.02
N ALA A 127 -11.56 15.26 5.99
CA ALA A 127 -11.03 16.60 6.11
C ALA A 127 -12.09 17.66 6.46
N GLU A 128 -13.37 17.35 6.28
CA GLU A 128 -14.50 18.25 6.52
C GLU A 128 -14.94 18.34 7.97
#